data_66f71c01b29df37daae9b5bae4dab400
#
_entry.id   66f71c01b29df37daae9b5bae4dab400
#
_cell.length_a   1.000
_cell.length_b   1.000
_cell.length_c   1.000
_cell.angle_alpha   90.00
_cell.angle_beta   90.00
_cell.angle_gamma   90.00
#
_symmetry.space_group_name_H-M   'P 1'
#
loop_
_entity.id
_entity.type
_entity.pdbx_description
1 polymer ?
#
loop_
_entity_poly.entity_id
_entity_poly.type
_entity_poly.pdbx_seq_one_letter_code
_entity_poly.pdbx_strand_id
1 'polypeptide(L)'
;VKTPPHILQKLERSGIRAISAIVDLTNYVMLELGQPMHAFDRDKLKGNISVRHGRVAETLDLLNGQQLKISEDMLLIADESGPVALAGIMGGEPTAVDENTTNIFLEAAVFSTHSVAGKWRSLGFSTDALHRFERGVDPQGSRRALWRLANLISQICGGSVEALAEAGSSFVDKPAIVFRPERVRRLIGIDIAVSRIKQILERLDMSVSSDGDTFLVVPPSYRFDLELEEDLIEEVVRIEGFHKLPSTLPLSEASMMTSSERPDWNERFKRSLVQQGYQEVITYSFVDQPLEDDFSVAPGVIRLANPIAEQYSVMRTNLLGSLALVSQRNINHRIDRVRIFESSLCFERSQSGEII
;
A
#
# COMPACT_ATOMS: atom_id res chain seq x y z
N VAL A 1 12.69 32.11 2.36
CA VAL A 1 13.87 31.39 1.84
C VAL A 1 13.43 30.43 0.74
N LYS A 2 14.28 30.24 -0.30
CA LYS A 2 14.00 29.28 -1.39
C LYS A 2 14.79 28.00 -1.19
N THR A 3 14.17 26.89 -1.56
CA THR A 3 14.84 25.58 -1.55
C THR A 3 16.00 25.54 -2.55
N PRO A 4 17.18 25.04 -2.17
CA PRO A 4 18.32 24.93 -3.07
C PRO A 4 18.03 24.07 -4.32
N PRO A 5 18.52 24.45 -5.52
CA PRO A 5 18.20 23.76 -6.77
C PRO A 5 18.52 22.26 -6.78
N HIS A 6 19.60 21.84 -6.11
CA HIS A 6 19.98 20.42 -6.04
C HIS A 6 19.01 19.59 -5.20
N ILE A 7 18.35 20.17 -4.21
CA ILE A 7 17.29 19.51 -3.42
C ILE A 7 16.01 19.45 -4.24
N LEU A 8 15.61 20.56 -4.88
CA LEU A 8 14.45 20.60 -5.78
C LEU A 8 14.53 19.51 -6.85
N GLN A 9 15.66 19.41 -7.56
CA GLN A 9 15.86 18.36 -8.56
C GLN A 9 15.67 16.95 -8.02
N LYS A 10 16.15 16.67 -6.81
CA LYS A 10 16.01 15.35 -6.21
C LYS A 10 14.55 15.05 -5.85
N LEU A 11 13.83 16.03 -5.30
CA LEU A 11 12.40 15.89 -4.99
C LEU A 11 11.58 15.66 -6.26
N GLU A 12 11.76 16.48 -7.29
CA GLU A 12 11.05 16.37 -8.56
C GLU A 12 11.30 15.02 -9.25
N ARG A 13 12.56 14.56 -9.28
CA ARG A 13 12.91 13.22 -9.82
C ARG A 13 12.31 12.08 -9.01
N SER A 14 11.98 12.31 -7.75
CA SER A 14 11.29 11.34 -6.89
C SER A 14 9.75 11.50 -6.91
N GLY A 15 9.22 12.39 -7.78
CA GLY A 15 7.79 12.60 -7.93
C GLY A 15 7.18 13.52 -6.86
N ILE A 16 7.99 14.18 -6.03
CA ILE A 16 7.51 15.09 -4.99
C ILE A 16 7.56 16.54 -5.51
N ARG A 17 6.41 17.20 -5.48
CA ARG A 17 6.31 18.61 -5.85
C ARG A 17 6.83 19.49 -4.71
N ALA A 18 7.68 20.45 -5.06
CA ALA A 18 8.15 21.47 -4.13
C ALA A 18 7.02 22.41 -3.68
N ILE A 19 7.02 22.79 -2.41
CA ILE A 19 5.99 23.63 -1.78
C ILE A 19 6.65 24.84 -1.11
N SER A 20 7.49 24.64 -0.11
CA SER A 20 8.24 25.68 0.61
C SER A 20 9.53 25.07 1.15
N ALA A 21 10.51 25.92 1.49
CA ALA A 21 11.82 25.44 1.93
C ALA A 21 11.72 24.45 3.11
N ILE A 22 10.90 24.72 4.10
CA ILE A 22 10.74 23.85 5.28
C ILE A 22 10.10 22.51 4.88
N VAL A 23 8.99 22.54 4.13
CA VAL A 23 8.28 21.32 3.69
C VAL A 23 9.16 20.49 2.74
N ASP A 24 9.90 21.15 1.85
CA ASP A 24 10.80 20.48 0.92
C ASP A 24 11.93 19.77 1.67
N LEU A 25 12.47 20.40 2.73
CA LEU A 25 13.50 19.78 3.56
C LEU A 25 12.99 18.61 4.39
N THR A 26 11.77 18.67 4.91
CA THR A 26 11.13 17.50 5.56
C THR A 26 10.97 16.34 4.59
N ASN A 27 10.48 16.61 3.37
CA ASN A 27 10.36 15.62 2.31
C ASN A 27 11.70 15.07 1.85
N TYR A 28 12.72 15.93 1.75
CA TYR A 28 14.07 15.50 1.37
C TYR A 28 14.65 14.52 2.38
N VAL A 29 14.56 14.82 3.69
CA VAL A 29 15.06 13.91 4.73
C VAL A 29 14.22 12.63 4.82
N MET A 30 12.92 12.72 4.58
CA MET A 30 12.07 11.54 4.46
C MET A 30 12.54 10.60 3.34
N LEU A 31 12.92 11.12 2.18
CA LEU A 31 13.47 10.32 1.08
C LEU A 31 14.89 9.81 1.38
N GLU A 32 15.73 10.62 2.06
CA GLU A 32 17.12 10.28 2.37
C GLU A 32 17.21 9.20 3.46
N LEU A 33 16.38 9.26 4.49
CA LEU A 33 16.48 8.44 5.71
C LEU A 33 15.25 7.55 5.98
N GLY A 34 14.20 7.64 5.16
CA GLY A 34 12.98 6.85 5.36
C GLY A 34 12.08 7.32 6.50
N GLN A 35 12.42 8.42 7.20
CA GLN A 35 11.69 8.94 8.35
C GLN A 35 10.79 10.10 7.92
N PRO A 36 9.45 9.92 7.93
CA PRO A 36 8.54 11.05 7.76
C PRO A 36 8.64 12.00 8.96
N MET A 37 8.61 13.30 8.66
CA MET A 37 8.67 14.35 9.67
C MET A 37 7.66 15.43 9.36
N HIS A 38 7.25 16.17 10.39
CA HIS A 38 6.37 17.29 10.26
C HIS A 38 6.95 18.55 10.91
N ALA A 39 6.62 19.70 10.33
CA ALA A 39 6.99 21.01 10.85
C ALA A 39 5.71 21.80 11.16
N PHE A 40 5.53 22.17 12.41
CA PHE A 40 4.48 23.06 12.86
C PHE A 40 5.01 24.49 12.99
N ASP A 41 4.17 25.45 12.76
CA ASP A 41 4.40 26.84 13.19
C ASP A 41 4.28 26.89 14.72
N ARG A 42 5.43 27.13 15.38
CA ARG A 42 5.51 27.08 16.86
C ARG A 42 4.61 28.13 17.50
N ASP A 43 4.43 29.28 16.86
CA ASP A 43 3.68 30.41 17.41
C ASP A 43 2.15 30.19 17.32
N LYS A 44 1.72 29.25 16.46
CA LYS A 44 0.32 28.82 16.33
C LYS A 44 -0.05 27.70 17.31
N LEU A 45 0.95 27.00 17.88
CA LEU A 45 0.72 25.92 18.87
C LEU A 45 0.40 26.50 20.26
N LYS A 46 -0.54 25.87 20.95
CA LYS A 46 -0.98 26.29 22.29
C LYS A 46 -0.58 25.27 23.37
N GLY A 47 0.29 25.69 24.27
CA GLY A 47 0.72 24.87 25.40
C GLY A 47 1.51 23.62 24.98
N ASN A 48 1.21 22.51 25.62
CA ASN A 48 1.93 21.25 25.44
C ASN A 48 1.36 20.40 24.31
N ILE A 49 2.24 19.67 23.62
CA ILE A 49 1.84 18.70 22.59
C ILE A 49 1.71 17.31 23.21
N SER A 50 0.66 16.61 22.85
CA SER A 50 0.39 15.23 23.28
C SER A 50 -0.04 14.36 22.08
N VAL A 51 0.29 13.08 22.13
CA VAL A 51 -0.23 12.08 21.21
C VAL A 51 -1.34 11.31 21.92
N ARG A 52 -2.53 11.30 21.35
CA ARG A 52 -3.72 10.66 21.92
C ARG A 52 -4.69 10.17 20.87
N HIS A 53 -5.60 9.33 21.25
CA HIS A 53 -6.75 8.98 20.42
C HIS A 53 -7.74 10.13 20.30
N GLY A 54 -8.53 10.11 19.21
CA GLY A 54 -9.59 11.05 18.96
C GLY A 54 -10.68 11.00 20.04
N ARG A 55 -11.47 12.08 20.12
CA ARG A 55 -12.64 12.19 21.00
C ARG A 55 -13.89 12.45 20.15
N VAL A 56 -15.03 12.08 20.67
CA VAL A 56 -16.32 12.33 20.03
C VAL A 56 -16.52 13.84 19.76
N ALA A 57 -17.02 14.15 18.57
CA ALA A 57 -17.29 15.51 18.09
C ALA A 57 -16.07 16.40 17.79
N GLU A 58 -14.84 15.88 17.85
CA GLU A 58 -13.68 16.60 17.33
C GLU A 58 -13.66 16.64 15.80
N THR A 59 -13.17 17.73 15.25
CA THR A 59 -12.91 17.92 13.81
C THR A 59 -11.50 18.45 13.60
N LEU A 60 -10.94 18.18 12.45
CA LEU A 60 -9.62 18.67 12.05
C LEU A 60 -9.67 19.09 10.58
N ASP A 61 -9.29 20.34 10.31
CA ASP A 61 -9.07 20.82 8.95
C ASP A 61 -7.67 20.41 8.52
N LEU A 62 -7.58 19.59 7.46
CA LEU A 62 -6.34 19.00 6.98
C LEU A 62 -5.67 19.90 5.93
N LEU A 63 -4.35 19.73 5.75
CA LEU A 63 -3.53 20.45 4.75
C LEU A 63 -4.00 20.26 3.29
N ASN A 64 -4.81 19.25 3.01
CA ASN A 64 -5.41 19.04 1.67
C ASN A 64 -6.76 19.76 1.49
N GLY A 65 -7.20 20.56 2.46
CA GLY A 65 -8.46 21.30 2.44
C GLY A 65 -9.69 20.49 2.86
N GLN A 66 -9.52 19.24 3.27
CA GLN A 66 -10.63 18.43 3.78
C GLN A 66 -10.85 18.67 5.27
N GLN A 67 -12.11 18.84 5.66
CA GLN A 67 -12.49 18.79 7.07
C GLN A 67 -12.81 17.34 7.47
N LEU A 68 -12.03 16.81 8.40
CA LEU A 68 -12.17 15.45 8.90
C LEU A 68 -12.95 15.43 10.21
N LYS A 69 -13.99 14.60 10.28
CA LYS A 69 -14.62 14.22 11.55
C LYS A 69 -13.78 13.14 12.20
N ILE A 70 -13.30 13.40 13.40
CA ILE A 70 -12.43 12.51 14.14
C ILE A 70 -13.24 11.37 14.77
N SER A 71 -12.75 10.15 14.61
CA SER A 71 -13.25 8.97 15.32
C SER A 71 -12.28 8.55 16.44
N GLU A 72 -12.78 7.82 17.43
CA GLU A 72 -12.00 7.41 18.60
C GLU A 72 -10.84 6.45 18.28
N ASP A 73 -10.88 5.80 17.12
CA ASP A 73 -9.82 4.90 16.64
C ASP A 73 -8.69 5.62 15.89
N MET A 74 -8.81 6.94 15.67
CA MET A 74 -7.78 7.75 15.03
C MET A 74 -6.76 8.23 16.05
N LEU A 75 -5.48 8.11 15.73
CA LEU A 75 -4.39 8.66 16.54
C LEU A 75 -4.10 10.09 16.10
N LEU A 76 -4.01 10.99 17.05
CA LEU A 76 -3.85 12.42 16.82
C LEU A 76 -2.61 12.96 17.52
N ILE A 77 -2.01 13.98 16.93
CA ILE A 77 -1.17 14.93 17.63
C ILE A 77 -2.09 16.09 18.00
N ALA A 78 -2.10 16.46 19.26
CA ALA A 78 -2.97 17.49 19.81
C ALA A 78 -2.19 18.42 20.74
N ASP A 79 -2.57 19.69 20.74
CA ASP A 79 -2.16 20.69 21.73
C ASP A 79 -3.30 20.95 22.74
N GLU A 80 -3.18 21.98 23.56
CA GLU A 80 -4.21 22.32 24.56
C GLU A 80 -5.51 22.86 23.91
N SER A 81 -5.48 23.29 22.65
CA SER A 81 -6.68 23.75 21.94
C SER A 81 -7.43 22.63 21.20
N GLY A 82 -6.79 21.49 20.95
CA GLY A 82 -7.40 20.40 20.23
C GLY A 82 -6.44 19.66 19.29
N PRO A 83 -6.97 18.88 18.32
CA PRO A 83 -6.15 18.17 17.34
C PRO A 83 -5.44 19.13 16.38
N VAL A 84 -4.14 18.94 16.17
CA VAL A 84 -3.29 19.72 15.28
C VAL A 84 -2.76 18.90 14.10
N ALA A 85 -2.75 17.56 14.22
CA ALA A 85 -2.41 16.68 13.10
C ALA A 85 -3.04 15.28 13.30
N LEU A 86 -3.28 14.60 12.19
CA LEU A 86 -3.56 13.18 12.16
C LEU A 86 -2.24 12.42 12.16
N ALA A 87 -1.92 11.77 13.28
CA ALA A 87 -0.60 11.21 13.55
C ALA A 87 -0.14 10.23 12.47
N GLY A 88 1.04 10.49 11.90
CA GLY A 88 1.63 9.67 10.84
C GLY A 88 0.95 9.74 9.47
N ILE A 89 -0.06 10.60 9.31
CA ILE A 89 -0.83 10.67 8.06
C ILE A 89 -0.76 12.06 7.45
N MET A 90 -1.27 13.10 8.15
CA MET A 90 -1.32 14.45 7.60
C MET A 90 -1.43 15.51 8.69
N GLY A 91 -0.73 16.62 8.52
CA GLY A 91 -0.84 17.79 9.38
C GLY A 91 -2.18 18.53 9.23
N GLY A 92 -2.51 19.30 10.26
CA GLY A 92 -3.64 20.22 10.23
C GLY A 92 -3.28 21.58 9.66
N GLU A 93 -4.23 22.22 8.98
CA GLU A 93 -4.05 23.55 8.41
C GLU A 93 -3.79 24.64 9.45
N PRO A 94 -4.49 24.68 10.63
CA PRO A 94 -4.33 25.77 11.59
C PRO A 94 -2.91 25.98 12.10
N THR A 95 -2.10 24.94 12.14
CA THR A 95 -0.71 24.97 12.65
C THR A 95 0.34 24.81 11.55
N ALA A 96 -0.08 24.92 10.29
CA ALA A 96 0.81 24.83 9.15
C ALA A 96 1.83 25.96 9.12
N VAL A 97 3.04 25.63 8.66
CA VAL A 97 4.08 26.62 8.34
C VAL A 97 3.69 27.40 7.09
N ASP A 98 3.92 28.70 7.11
CA ASP A 98 3.69 29.62 6.00
C ASP A 98 4.89 30.55 5.76
N GLU A 99 4.73 31.54 4.87
CA GLU A 99 5.80 32.49 4.52
C GLU A 99 6.21 33.42 5.67
N ASN A 100 5.35 33.58 6.68
CA ASN A 100 5.58 34.43 7.85
C ASN A 100 6.11 33.64 9.06
N THR A 101 6.16 32.34 8.98
CA THR A 101 6.63 31.47 10.07
C THR A 101 8.10 31.76 10.38
N THR A 102 8.40 32.11 11.62
CA THR A 102 9.75 32.39 12.11
C THR A 102 10.25 31.34 13.10
N ASN A 103 9.33 30.75 13.87
CA ASN A 103 9.62 29.71 14.85
C ASN A 103 8.93 28.41 14.46
N ILE A 104 9.69 27.32 14.40
CA ILE A 104 9.16 26.02 14.00
C ILE A 104 9.33 24.97 15.10
N PHE A 105 8.36 24.12 15.22
CA PHE A 105 8.43 22.90 16.04
C PHE A 105 8.50 21.70 15.09
N LEU A 106 9.62 20.96 15.16
CA LEU A 106 9.85 19.78 14.32
C LEU A 106 9.45 18.53 15.06
N GLU A 107 8.71 17.67 14.37
CA GLU A 107 8.30 16.36 14.86
C GLU A 107 8.96 15.27 14.02
N ALA A 108 9.56 14.29 14.69
CA ALA A 108 10.00 13.01 14.13
C ALA A 108 9.55 11.90 15.07
N ALA A 109 8.52 11.19 14.69
CA ALA A 109 7.87 10.19 15.55
C ALA A 109 7.94 8.79 14.95
N VAL A 110 7.66 7.81 15.80
CA VAL A 110 7.38 6.43 15.41
C VAL A 110 5.99 6.09 15.94
N PHE A 111 5.09 5.73 15.06
CA PHE A 111 3.74 5.33 15.42
C PHE A 111 3.57 3.82 15.23
N SER A 112 2.73 3.21 16.06
CA SER A 112 2.36 1.81 15.87
C SER A 112 1.70 1.61 14.50
N THR A 113 2.17 0.63 13.74
CA THR A 113 1.59 0.27 12.44
C THR A 113 0.10 -0.02 12.54
N HIS A 114 -0.36 -0.67 13.63
CA HIS A 114 -1.79 -0.92 13.88
C HIS A 114 -2.64 0.33 13.99
N SER A 115 -2.08 1.42 14.53
CA SER A 115 -2.82 2.68 14.67
C SER A 115 -2.98 3.43 13.35
N VAL A 116 -2.14 3.13 12.36
CA VAL A 116 -2.03 3.89 11.10
C VAL A 116 -2.49 3.07 9.89
N ALA A 117 -2.22 1.76 9.89
CA ALA A 117 -2.48 0.88 8.74
C ALA A 117 -3.95 0.86 8.32
N GLY A 118 -4.18 0.91 7.01
CA GLY A 118 -5.50 0.81 6.41
C GLY A 118 -6.41 2.04 6.54
N LYS A 119 -6.00 3.08 7.27
CA LYS A 119 -6.80 4.30 7.47
C LYS A 119 -7.09 5.03 6.15
N TRP A 120 -6.23 4.90 5.13
CA TRP A 120 -6.45 5.51 3.83
C TRP A 120 -7.81 5.16 3.19
N ARG A 121 -8.37 3.98 3.51
CA ARG A 121 -9.67 3.55 2.96
C ARG A 121 -10.82 4.42 3.46
N SER A 122 -10.83 4.74 4.75
CA SER A 122 -11.85 5.61 5.35
C SER A 122 -11.61 7.09 5.04
N LEU A 123 -10.35 7.50 4.85
CA LEU A 123 -9.96 8.87 4.55
C LEU A 123 -10.15 9.23 3.07
N GLY A 124 -10.10 8.26 2.16
CA GLY A 124 -10.18 8.48 0.71
C GLY A 124 -8.91 9.05 0.07
N PHE A 125 -7.81 9.14 0.81
CA PHE A 125 -6.50 9.57 0.31
C PHE A 125 -5.35 8.82 0.98
N SER A 126 -4.18 8.88 0.37
CA SER A 126 -2.92 8.35 0.90
C SER A 126 -1.83 9.41 0.84
N THR A 127 -0.84 9.29 1.72
CA THR A 127 0.32 10.19 1.76
C THR A 127 1.62 9.39 1.81
N ASP A 128 2.73 10.02 1.45
CA ASP A 128 4.07 9.43 1.55
C ASP A 128 4.45 9.07 3.01
N ALA A 129 3.96 9.84 3.97
CA ALA A 129 4.11 9.55 5.39
C ALA A 129 3.32 8.30 5.80
N LEU A 130 2.02 8.27 5.47
CA LEU A 130 1.15 7.11 5.73
C LEU A 130 1.72 5.83 5.14
N HIS A 131 2.18 5.87 3.88
CA HIS A 131 2.77 4.72 3.20
C HIS A 131 3.96 4.12 3.96
N ARG A 132 4.77 4.97 4.61
CA ARG A 132 5.91 4.52 5.42
C ARG A 132 5.47 4.03 6.78
N PHE A 133 4.66 4.79 7.50
CA PHE A 133 4.23 4.41 8.85
C PHE A 133 3.37 3.15 8.89
N GLU A 134 2.53 2.90 7.88
CA GLU A 134 1.72 1.67 7.83
C GLU A 134 2.56 0.40 7.62
N ARG A 135 3.78 0.53 7.06
CA ARG A 135 4.74 -0.58 6.88
C ARG A 135 5.76 -0.66 7.99
N GLY A 136 6.00 0.45 8.65
CA GLY A 136 7.00 0.63 9.69
C GLY A 136 8.07 1.64 9.28
N VAL A 137 8.70 2.24 10.28
CA VAL A 137 9.87 3.11 10.15
C VAL A 137 10.93 2.67 11.16
N ASP A 138 12.19 3.07 10.93
CA ASP A 138 13.28 2.75 11.86
C ASP A 138 13.04 3.38 13.24
N PRO A 139 12.78 2.60 14.30
CA PRO A 139 12.50 3.14 15.62
C PRO A 139 13.70 3.90 16.24
N GLN A 140 14.91 3.61 15.79
CA GLN A 140 16.13 4.31 16.23
C GLN A 140 16.54 5.44 15.28
N GLY A 141 15.84 5.59 14.15
CA GLY A 141 16.17 6.56 13.09
C GLY A 141 15.70 7.98 13.36
N SER A 142 14.63 8.18 14.14
CA SER A 142 13.95 9.47 14.31
C SER A 142 14.89 10.57 14.83
N ARG A 143 15.72 10.29 15.81
CA ARG A 143 16.71 11.26 16.35
C ARG A 143 17.73 11.70 15.30
N ARG A 144 18.26 10.76 14.52
CA ARG A 144 19.21 11.04 13.43
C ARG A 144 18.55 11.89 12.35
N ALA A 145 17.32 11.56 11.98
CA ALA A 145 16.56 12.32 10.99
C ALA A 145 16.25 13.73 11.45
N LEU A 146 15.84 13.90 12.70
CA LEU A 146 15.57 15.21 13.30
C LEU A 146 16.82 16.10 13.31
N TRP A 147 17.98 15.59 13.73
CA TRP A 147 19.24 16.30 13.66
C TRP A 147 19.66 16.64 12.22
N ARG A 148 19.45 15.71 11.28
CA ARG A 148 19.72 15.96 9.85
C ARG A 148 18.87 17.10 9.32
N LEU A 149 17.57 17.10 9.63
CA LEU A 149 16.65 18.16 9.22
C LEU A 149 17.01 19.50 9.87
N ALA A 150 17.24 19.54 11.18
CA ALA A 150 17.60 20.75 11.91
C ALA A 150 18.88 21.39 11.35
N ASN A 151 19.89 20.58 11.05
CA ASN A 151 21.13 21.07 10.42
C ASN A 151 20.88 21.64 9.01
N LEU A 152 20.06 21.00 8.19
CA LEU A 152 19.72 21.50 6.86
C LEU A 152 18.93 22.81 6.95
N ILE A 153 17.98 22.92 7.86
CA ILE A 153 17.23 24.16 8.07
C ILE A 153 18.17 25.28 8.52
N SER A 154 19.03 25.03 9.50
CA SER A 154 20.00 26.04 9.97
C SER A 154 20.96 26.51 8.87
N GLN A 155 21.44 25.60 8.02
CA GLN A 155 22.32 25.94 6.89
C GLN A 155 21.66 26.73 5.77
N ILE A 156 20.36 26.42 5.48
CA ILE A 156 19.64 26.95 4.32
C ILE A 156 18.77 28.14 4.71
N CYS A 157 18.06 28.04 5.81
CA CYS A 157 17.12 29.07 6.28
C CYS A 157 17.74 29.98 7.34
N GLY A 158 18.83 29.58 7.96
CA GLY A 158 19.41 30.25 9.13
C GLY A 158 18.68 29.85 10.42
N GLY A 159 18.92 30.65 11.47
CA GLY A 159 18.31 30.42 12.79
C GLY A 159 19.16 29.53 13.70
N SER A 160 18.64 29.25 14.90
CA SER A 160 19.28 28.43 15.92
C SER A 160 18.37 27.26 16.31
N VAL A 161 19.02 26.14 16.62
CA VAL A 161 18.32 24.97 17.19
C VAL A 161 18.34 25.11 18.70
N GLU A 162 17.18 25.07 19.34
CA GLU A 162 17.07 25.14 20.81
C GLU A 162 17.30 23.77 21.44
N ALA A 163 16.23 23.14 21.93
CA ALA A 163 16.32 21.88 22.64
C ALA A 163 15.70 20.73 21.85
N LEU A 164 16.30 19.54 21.96
CA LEU A 164 15.70 18.30 21.59
C LEU A 164 14.98 17.70 22.82
N ALA A 165 13.71 17.35 22.67
CA ALA A 165 12.96 16.60 23.66
C ALA A 165 12.52 15.26 23.09
N GLU A 166 12.57 14.22 23.90
CA GLU A 166 12.06 12.89 23.55
C GLU A 166 10.96 12.51 24.54
N ALA A 167 9.85 12.02 24.03
CA ALA A 167 8.72 11.56 24.85
C ALA A 167 8.11 10.30 24.22
N GLY A 168 7.60 9.40 25.04
CA GLY A 168 6.96 8.16 24.63
C GLY A 168 7.50 6.94 25.36
N SER A 169 7.11 5.75 24.91
CA SER A 169 7.64 4.48 25.41
C SER A 169 9.01 4.19 24.79
N SER A 170 9.92 3.63 25.59
CA SER A 170 11.18 3.11 25.08
C SER A 170 10.90 1.96 24.08
N PHE A 171 11.62 1.96 22.96
CA PHE A 171 11.58 0.81 22.07
C PHE A 171 12.26 -0.38 22.75
N VAL A 172 11.60 -1.52 22.67
CA VAL A 172 12.20 -2.78 23.08
C VAL A 172 13.04 -3.29 21.91
N ASP A 173 14.30 -3.57 22.16
CA ASP A 173 15.15 -4.22 21.17
C ASP A 173 14.53 -5.54 20.73
N LYS A 174 14.59 -5.83 19.43
CA LYS A 174 14.09 -7.09 18.88
C LYS A 174 14.88 -8.26 19.48
N PRO A 175 14.22 -9.36 19.85
CA PRO A 175 14.92 -10.56 20.28
C PRO A 175 15.77 -11.11 19.12
N ALA A 176 16.88 -11.78 19.45
CA ALA A 176 17.66 -12.46 18.46
C ALA A 176 16.85 -13.60 17.81
N ILE A 177 16.95 -13.71 16.50
CA ILE A 177 16.34 -14.78 15.72
C ILE A 177 17.29 -15.98 15.72
N VAL A 178 16.80 -17.14 16.13
CA VAL A 178 17.56 -18.40 16.04
C VAL A 178 17.57 -18.86 14.58
N PHE A 179 18.74 -18.97 14.00
CA PHE A 179 18.93 -19.31 12.59
C PHE A 179 19.72 -20.62 12.47
N ARG A 180 19.18 -21.59 11.74
CA ARG A 180 19.78 -22.91 11.49
C ARG A 180 20.29 -23.01 10.07
N PRO A 181 21.60 -22.97 9.83
CA PRO A 181 22.16 -23.01 8.48
C PRO A 181 21.72 -24.23 7.66
N GLU A 182 21.55 -25.41 8.28
CA GLU A 182 21.05 -26.59 7.61
C GLU A 182 19.65 -26.48 7.05
N ARG A 183 18.78 -25.62 7.69
CA ARG A 183 17.42 -25.39 7.24
C ARG A 183 17.36 -24.65 5.90
N VAL A 184 18.39 -23.86 5.59
CA VAL A 184 18.51 -23.18 4.28
C VAL A 184 18.47 -24.21 3.16
N ARG A 185 19.35 -25.23 3.21
CA ARG A 185 19.36 -26.33 2.22
C ARG A 185 18.01 -27.02 2.11
N ARG A 186 17.39 -27.32 3.25
CA ARG A 186 16.11 -28.04 3.29
C ARG A 186 14.97 -27.27 2.63
N LEU A 187 14.92 -25.94 2.81
CA LEU A 187 13.85 -25.10 2.27
C LEU A 187 14.07 -24.72 0.81
N ILE A 188 15.31 -24.36 0.44
CA ILE A 188 15.59 -23.80 -0.88
C ILE A 188 16.23 -24.78 -1.87
N GLY A 189 16.65 -25.96 -1.39
CA GLY A 189 17.14 -27.05 -2.26
C GLY A 189 18.56 -26.91 -2.79
N ILE A 190 19.32 -25.88 -2.33
CA ILE A 190 20.75 -25.71 -2.70
C ILE A 190 21.64 -25.69 -1.47
N ASP A 191 22.89 -26.14 -1.64
CA ASP A 191 23.92 -26.07 -0.62
C ASP A 191 24.63 -24.71 -0.67
N ILE A 192 24.59 -23.99 0.44
CA ILE A 192 25.36 -22.77 0.63
C ILE A 192 26.27 -22.99 1.84
N ALA A 193 27.56 -22.71 1.67
CA ALA A 193 28.53 -22.87 2.77
C ALA A 193 28.13 -22.01 3.98
N VAL A 194 28.20 -22.57 5.18
CA VAL A 194 27.81 -21.87 6.44
C VAL A 194 28.57 -20.57 6.62
N SER A 195 29.86 -20.51 6.24
CA SER A 195 30.65 -19.28 6.23
C SER A 195 30.11 -18.22 5.26
N ARG A 196 29.56 -18.65 4.11
CA ARG A 196 28.96 -17.77 3.13
C ARG A 196 27.63 -17.20 3.63
N ILE A 197 26.81 -18.01 4.27
CA ILE A 197 25.56 -17.59 4.91
C ILE A 197 25.86 -16.50 5.95
N LYS A 198 26.81 -16.78 6.86
CA LYS A 198 27.24 -15.81 7.88
C LYS A 198 27.69 -14.48 7.25
N GLN A 199 28.55 -14.57 6.23
CA GLN A 199 29.04 -13.38 5.51
C GLN A 199 27.91 -12.55 4.88
N ILE A 200 26.89 -13.21 4.32
CA ILE A 200 25.74 -12.52 3.73
C ILE A 200 24.98 -11.74 4.81
N LEU A 201 24.65 -12.40 5.93
CA LEU A 201 23.91 -11.76 7.02
C LEU A 201 24.69 -10.60 7.64
N GLU A 202 25.99 -10.77 7.88
CA GLU A 202 26.86 -9.69 8.40
C GLU A 202 26.97 -8.51 7.43
N ARG A 203 27.02 -8.75 6.12
CA ARG A 203 27.05 -7.68 5.10
C ARG A 203 25.71 -6.95 4.93
N LEU A 204 24.64 -7.49 5.47
CA LEU A 204 23.34 -6.85 5.61
C LEU A 204 23.18 -6.15 6.97
N ASP A 205 24.30 -5.83 7.63
CA ASP A 205 24.38 -5.15 8.93
C ASP A 205 23.73 -5.94 10.09
N MET A 206 23.53 -7.24 9.95
CA MET A 206 23.02 -8.09 11.03
C MET A 206 24.15 -8.49 11.97
N SER A 207 23.89 -8.47 13.27
CA SER A 207 24.82 -9.04 14.26
C SER A 207 24.62 -10.56 14.32
N VAL A 208 25.68 -11.31 14.01
CA VAL A 208 25.63 -12.78 13.96
C VAL A 208 26.58 -13.39 14.99
N SER A 209 26.06 -14.04 16.01
CA SER A 209 26.82 -14.83 16.98
C SER A 209 26.57 -16.32 16.78
N SER A 210 27.63 -17.13 16.94
CA SER A 210 27.51 -18.58 16.82
C SER A 210 27.10 -19.19 18.15
N ASP A 211 26.14 -20.12 18.11
CA ASP A 211 25.69 -20.90 19.25
C ASP A 211 25.58 -22.37 18.83
N GLY A 212 26.69 -23.12 18.99
CA GLY A 212 26.83 -24.49 18.47
C GLY A 212 26.68 -24.53 16.95
N ASP A 213 25.71 -25.31 16.48
CA ASP A 213 25.40 -25.48 15.05
C ASP A 213 24.42 -24.43 14.53
N THR A 214 24.02 -23.45 15.37
CA THR A 214 23.08 -22.39 15.04
C THR A 214 23.72 -21.01 15.11
N PHE A 215 23.02 -20.02 14.58
CA PHE A 215 23.35 -18.61 14.77
C PHE A 215 22.24 -17.91 15.56
N LEU A 216 22.63 -16.98 16.42
CA LEU A 216 21.75 -15.97 16.97
C LEU A 216 21.95 -14.70 16.13
N VAL A 217 20.92 -14.29 15.40
CA VAL A 217 20.98 -13.18 14.47
C VAL A 217 20.11 -12.04 14.97
N VAL A 218 20.69 -10.85 15.13
CA VAL A 218 19.96 -9.65 15.49
C VAL A 218 19.94 -8.73 14.27
N PRO A 219 18.76 -8.51 13.65
CA PRO A 219 18.62 -7.57 12.55
C PRO A 219 18.82 -6.13 13.01
N PRO A 220 19.29 -5.23 12.13
CA PRO A 220 19.35 -3.80 12.45
C PRO A 220 17.94 -3.22 12.60
N SER A 221 17.81 -2.12 13.35
CA SER A 221 16.52 -1.51 13.71
C SER A 221 15.66 -1.10 12.51
N TYR A 222 16.31 -0.73 11.40
CA TYR A 222 15.61 -0.34 10.16
C TYR A 222 15.04 -1.52 9.37
N ARG A 223 15.36 -2.78 9.73
CA ARG A 223 14.79 -4.00 9.19
C ARG A 223 13.69 -4.52 10.13
N PHE A 224 12.66 -3.71 10.30
CA PHE A 224 11.48 -4.06 11.12
C PHE A 224 10.66 -5.22 10.57
N ASP A 225 10.88 -5.59 9.32
CA ASP A 225 10.27 -6.70 8.57
C ASP A 225 10.82 -8.08 8.97
N LEU A 226 12.05 -8.16 9.52
CA LEU A 226 12.68 -9.41 9.87
C LEU A 226 12.28 -9.85 11.29
N GLU A 227 11.52 -10.94 11.39
CA GLU A 227 11.01 -11.49 12.64
C GLU A 227 11.21 -13.00 12.76
N LEU A 228 11.23 -13.69 11.63
CA LEU A 228 11.26 -15.14 11.55
C LEU A 228 12.58 -15.63 10.93
N GLU A 229 12.90 -16.91 11.19
CA GLU A 229 14.03 -17.58 10.55
C GLU A 229 13.89 -17.61 9.02
N GLU A 230 12.67 -17.75 8.53
CA GLU A 230 12.33 -17.73 7.11
C GLU A 230 12.68 -16.41 6.44
N ASP A 231 12.50 -15.30 7.12
CA ASP A 231 12.86 -13.96 6.60
C ASP A 231 14.39 -13.89 6.38
N LEU A 232 15.17 -14.45 7.31
CA LEU A 232 16.63 -14.50 7.16
C LEU A 232 17.07 -15.45 6.04
N ILE A 233 16.36 -16.55 5.83
CA ILE A 233 16.61 -17.47 4.72
C ILE A 233 16.30 -16.76 3.39
N GLU A 234 15.23 -15.97 3.30
CA GLU A 234 14.91 -15.17 2.14
C GLU A 234 16.04 -14.18 1.82
N GLU A 235 16.58 -13.49 2.81
CA GLU A 235 17.71 -12.58 2.63
C GLU A 235 18.95 -13.29 2.09
N VAL A 236 19.26 -14.46 2.60
CA VAL A 236 20.37 -15.29 2.10
C VAL A 236 20.16 -15.65 0.62
N VAL A 237 18.95 -16.09 0.27
CA VAL A 237 18.61 -16.49 -1.11
C VAL A 237 18.61 -15.28 -2.05
N ARG A 238 18.07 -14.17 -1.61
CA ARG A 238 18.02 -12.92 -2.38
C ARG A 238 19.43 -12.47 -2.81
N ILE A 239 20.39 -12.55 -1.89
CA ILE A 239 21.79 -12.18 -2.17
C ILE A 239 22.51 -13.25 -2.98
N GLU A 240 22.26 -14.54 -2.71
CA GLU A 240 22.88 -15.64 -3.46
C GLU A 240 22.34 -15.74 -4.90
N GLY A 241 21.07 -15.41 -5.10
CA GLY A 241 20.39 -15.30 -6.39
C GLY A 241 19.30 -16.35 -6.62
N PHE A 242 18.07 -15.92 -6.80
CA PHE A 242 16.91 -16.78 -7.08
C PHE A 242 17.06 -17.63 -8.34
N HIS A 243 17.85 -17.18 -9.32
CA HIS A 243 18.12 -17.94 -10.55
C HIS A 243 18.88 -19.23 -10.34
N LYS A 244 19.53 -19.41 -9.17
CA LYS A 244 20.24 -20.65 -8.80
C LYS A 244 19.31 -21.70 -8.21
N LEU A 245 18.06 -21.35 -7.86
CA LEU A 245 17.14 -22.29 -7.25
C LEU A 245 16.64 -23.30 -8.26
N PRO A 246 16.66 -24.62 -7.93
CA PRO A 246 16.14 -25.64 -8.83
C PRO A 246 14.61 -25.56 -8.94
N SER A 247 14.09 -25.62 -10.15
CA SER A 247 12.65 -25.80 -10.37
C SER A 247 12.36 -27.31 -10.36
N THR A 248 11.72 -27.78 -9.30
CA THR A 248 11.33 -29.19 -9.16
C THR A 248 9.82 -29.33 -9.21
N LEU A 249 9.34 -30.33 -9.93
CA LEU A 249 7.92 -30.67 -9.92
C LEU A 249 7.56 -31.33 -8.59
N PRO A 250 6.42 -30.98 -7.98
CA PRO A 250 5.95 -31.66 -6.80
C PRO A 250 5.66 -33.14 -7.10
N LEU A 251 6.12 -34.01 -6.23
CA LEU A 251 5.76 -35.44 -6.28
C LEU A 251 4.47 -35.62 -5.51
N SER A 252 3.43 -36.13 -6.18
CA SER A 252 2.19 -36.55 -5.56
C SER A 252 1.75 -37.92 -6.07
N GLU A 253 1.09 -38.69 -5.23
CA GLU A 253 0.43 -39.90 -5.70
C GLU A 253 -0.67 -39.48 -6.70
N ALA A 254 -0.58 -40.02 -7.92
CA ALA A 254 -1.58 -39.80 -8.93
C ALA A 254 -2.85 -40.59 -8.56
N SER A 255 -3.85 -39.91 -8.04
CA SER A 255 -5.19 -40.47 -7.94
C SER A 255 -6.01 -40.08 -9.15
N MET A 256 -6.52 -41.06 -9.89
CA MET A 256 -7.52 -40.78 -10.94
C MET A 256 -8.81 -40.34 -10.28
N MET A 257 -9.14 -39.07 -10.41
CA MET A 257 -10.48 -38.60 -10.07
C MET A 257 -11.47 -39.22 -11.06
N THR A 258 -12.48 -39.92 -10.53
CA THR A 258 -13.59 -40.37 -11.36
C THR A 258 -14.30 -39.16 -11.93
N SER A 259 -14.25 -39.00 -13.26
CA SER A 259 -15.07 -37.98 -13.93
C SER A 259 -16.56 -38.26 -13.71
N SER A 260 -17.33 -37.21 -13.52
CA SER A 260 -18.80 -37.36 -13.47
C SER A 260 -19.32 -37.94 -14.79
N GLU A 261 -20.13 -38.98 -14.69
CA GLU A 261 -20.81 -39.52 -15.88
C GLU A 261 -21.93 -38.60 -16.39
N ARG A 262 -22.23 -37.53 -15.66
CA ARG A 262 -23.22 -36.54 -16.12
C ARG A 262 -22.62 -35.73 -17.29
N PRO A 263 -23.32 -35.74 -18.45
CA PRO A 263 -22.86 -34.95 -19.56
C PRO A 263 -22.86 -33.46 -19.22
N ASP A 264 -21.75 -32.78 -19.50
CA ASP A 264 -21.74 -31.33 -19.48
C ASP A 264 -22.49 -30.80 -20.70
N TRP A 265 -23.77 -30.46 -20.49
CA TRP A 265 -24.64 -29.97 -21.54
C TRP A 265 -24.19 -28.64 -22.11
N ASN A 266 -23.57 -27.80 -21.29
CA ASN A 266 -23.04 -26.52 -21.77
C ASN A 266 -21.89 -26.72 -22.76
N GLU A 267 -20.96 -27.60 -22.43
CA GLU A 267 -19.83 -27.94 -23.32
C GLU A 267 -20.32 -28.60 -24.62
N ARG A 268 -21.30 -29.49 -24.53
CA ARG A 268 -21.91 -30.10 -25.72
C ARG A 268 -22.60 -29.08 -26.62
N PHE A 269 -23.30 -28.12 -26.02
CA PHE A 269 -23.96 -27.04 -26.73
C PHE A 269 -22.93 -26.12 -27.43
N LYS A 270 -21.91 -25.71 -26.73
CA LYS A 270 -20.81 -24.91 -27.28
C LYS A 270 -20.16 -25.60 -28.48
N ARG A 271 -19.83 -26.90 -28.35
CA ARG A 271 -19.25 -27.68 -29.45
C ARG A 271 -20.17 -27.76 -30.67
N SER A 272 -21.47 -27.90 -30.46
CA SER A 272 -22.43 -27.90 -31.54
C SER A 272 -22.44 -26.57 -32.33
N LEU A 273 -22.41 -25.46 -31.61
CA LEU A 273 -22.35 -24.13 -32.24
C LEU A 273 -21.04 -23.92 -33.02
N VAL A 274 -19.91 -24.31 -32.44
CA VAL A 274 -18.60 -24.24 -33.12
C VAL A 274 -18.61 -25.07 -34.39
N GLN A 275 -19.17 -26.29 -34.39
CA GLN A 275 -19.29 -27.13 -35.60
C GLN A 275 -20.17 -26.49 -36.67
N GLN A 276 -21.12 -25.65 -36.32
CA GLN A 276 -21.96 -24.87 -37.23
C GLN A 276 -21.27 -23.56 -37.71
N GLY A 277 -20.02 -23.34 -37.30
CA GLY A 277 -19.23 -22.17 -37.71
C GLY A 277 -19.52 -20.90 -36.89
N TYR A 278 -20.04 -21.02 -35.71
CA TYR A 278 -20.12 -19.91 -34.72
C TYR A 278 -18.81 -19.82 -33.94
N GLN A 279 -18.45 -18.61 -33.56
CA GLN A 279 -17.30 -18.30 -32.70
C GLN A 279 -17.78 -17.90 -31.31
N GLU A 280 -17.24 -18.53 -30.29
CA GLU A 280 -17.48 -18.11 -28.92
C GLU A 280 -16.80 -16.76 -28.64
N VAL A 281 -17.53 -15.87 -27.99
CA VAL A 281 -17.00 -14.60 -27.47
C VAL A 281 -17.26 -14.53 -25.97
N ILE A 282 -16.40 -13.79 -25.27
CA ILE A 282 -16.53 -13.52 -23.85
C ILE A 282 -16.58 -12.01 -23.69
N THR A 283 -17.67 -11.51 -23.12
CA THR A 283 -17.88 -10.09 -22.89
C THR A 283 -17.95 -9.78 -21.39
N TYR A 284 -17.82 -8.49 -21.05
CA TYR A 284 -17.93 -8.07 -19.66
C TYR A 284 -19.35 -8.24 -19.12
N SER A 285 -19.43 -8.66 -17.85
CA SER A 285 -20.71 -8.73 -17.13
C SER A 285 -21.23 -7.34 -16.71
N PHE A 286 -20.39 -6.32 -16.83
CA PHE A 286 -20.73 -4.93 -16.55
C PHE A 286 -20.90 -4.18 -17.87
N VAL A 287 -22.00 -3.46 -17.99
CA VAL A 287 -22.39 -2.75 -19.22
C VAL A 287 -22.84 -1.33 -18.91
N ASP A 288 -23.03 -0.56 -19.96
CA ASP A 288 -23.56 0.79 -19.86
C ASP A 288 -25.09 0.76 -19.59
N GLN A 289 -25.57 1.67 -18.77
CA GLN A 289 -27.02 1.76 -18.45
C GLN A 289 -27.88 1.96 -19.69
N PRO A 290 -27.56 2.89 -20.63
CA PRO A 290 -28.36 3.05 -21.87
C PRO A 290 -28.42 1.78 -22.71
N LEU A 291 -27.30 1.05 -22.82
CA LEU A 291 -27.28 -0.23 -23.53
C LEU A 291 -28.19 -1.28 -22.88
N GLU A 292 -28.16 -1.33 -21.55
CA GLU A 292 -29.04 -2.24 -20.82
C GLU A 292 -30.51 -1.88 -20.95
N ASP A 293 -30.85 -0.60 -20.91
CA ASP A 293 -32.21 -0.09 -21.06
C ASP A 293 -32.80 -0.45 -22.46
N ASP A 294 -31.96 -0.45 -23.51
CA ASP A 294 -32.38 -0.80 -24.88
C ASP A 294 -32.72 -2.29 -25.04
N PHE A 295 -32.11 -3.18 -24.27
CA PHE A 295 -32.19 -4.63 -24.44
C PHE A 295 -32.84 -5.35 -23.24
N SER A 296 -32.98 -4.70 -22.10
CA SER A 296 -33.55 -5.30 -20.91
C SER A 296 -35.08 -5.24 -20.93
N VAL A 297 -35.70 -6.35 -20.56
CA VAL A 297 -37.14 -6.43 -20.27
C VAL A 297 -37.38 -6.67 -18.77
N ALA A 298 -36.32 -6.77 -17.96
CA ALA A 298 -36.41 -7.08 -16.54
C ALA A 298 -36.49 -5.81 -15.70
N PRO A 299 -37.40 -5.70 -14.73
CA PRO A 299 -37.34 -4.66 -13.72
C PRO A 299 -36.24 -4.98 -12.70
N GLY A 300 -35.29 -4.07 -12.49
CA GLY A 300 -34.35 -4.21 -11.37
C GLY A 300 -32.89 -4.44 -11.77
N VAL A 301 -32.41 -3.63 -12.66
CA VAL A 301 -30.99 -3.58 -13.02
C VAL A 301 -30.12 -3.33 -11.77
N ILE A 302 -29.07 -4.12 -11.59
CA ILE A 302 -28.14 -4.00 -10.47
C ILE A 302 -27.07 -2.97 -10.81
N ARG A 303 -27.04 -1.88 -10.08
CA ARG A 303 -26.05 -0.80 -10.24
C ARG A 303 -24.85 -1.02 -9.34
N LEU A 304 -23.64 -0.84 -9.89
CA LEU A 304 -22.40 -0.89 -9.11
C LEU A 304 -22.25 0.35 -8.25
N ALA A 305 -21.75 0.18 -7.02
CA ALA A 305 -21.49 1.31 -6.12
C ALA A 305 -20.24 2.11 -6.54
N ASN A 306 -19.25 1.46 -7.17
CA ASN A 306 -17.97 2.06 -7.57
C ASN A 306 -17.48 1.46 -8.90
N PRO A 307 -18.14 1.78 -10.03
CA PRO A 307 -17.73 1.25 -11.33
C PRO A 307 -16.34 1.74 -11.72
N ILE A 308 -15.58 0.90 -12.42
CA ILE A 308 -14.24 1.24 -12.95
C ILE A 308 -14.33 2.41 -13.95
N ALA A 309 -15.40 2.45 -14.73
CA ALA A 309 -15.73 3.53 -15.65
C ALA A 309 -17.24 3.60 -15.85
N GLU A 310 -17.75 4.75 -16.28
CA GLU A 310 -19.19 5.03 -16.41
C GLU A 310 -19.89 4.00 -17.33
N GLN A 311 -19.24 3.58 -18.42
CA GLN A 311 -19.74 2.57 -19.35
C GLN A 311 -19.81 1.14 -18.77
N TYR A 312 -19.43 0.95 -17.51
CA TYR A 312 -19.50 -0.34 -16.80
C TYR A 312 -20.27 -0.19 -15.49
N SER A 313 -21.32 0.63 -15.51
CA SER A 313 -22.06 1.05 -14.30
C SER A 313 -23.09 0.06 -13.79
N VAL A 314 -23.53 -0.89 -14.62
CA VAL A 314 -24.58 -1.84 -14.28
C VAL A 314 -24.23 -3.27 -14.67
N MET A 315 -24.84 -4.24 -13.98
CA MET A 315 -24.72 -5.65 -14.35
C MET A 315 -25.75 -5.98 -15.44
N ARG A 316 -25.32 -6.74 -16.47
CA ARG A 316 -26.18 -7.15 -17.58
C ARG A 316 -27.27 -8.11 -17.09
N THR A 317 -28.49 -7.94 -17.60
CA THR A 317 -29.60 -8.86 -17.39
C THR A 317 -29.74 -9.88 -18.52
N ASN A 318 -29.11 -9.63 -19.66
CA ASN A 318 -29.09 -10.51 -20.81
C ASN A 318 -27.78 -10.34 -21.63
N LEU A 319 -27.58 -11.20 -22.62
CA LEU A 319 -26.36 -11.18 -23.47
C LEU A 319 -26.54 -10.37 -24.77
N LEU A 320 -27.75 -9.94 -25.11
CA LEU A 320 -28.06 -9.37 -26.43
C LEU A 320 -27.32 -8.05 -26.68
N GLY A 321 -27.32 -7.15 -25.70
CA GLY A 321 -26.61 -5.86 -25.82
C GLY A 321 -25.12 -6.04 -26.05
N SER A 322 -24.48 -6.89 -25.28
CA SER A 322 -23.05 -7.18 -25.42
C SER A 322 -22.71 -7.83 -26.78
N LEU A 323 -23.53 -8.80 -27.23
CA LEU A 323 -23.35 -9.44 -28.54
C LEU A 323 -23.60 -8.46 -29.68
N ALA A 324 -24.56 -7.54 -29.55
CA ALA A 324 -24.81 -6.47 -30.53
C ALA A 324 -23.58 -5.55 -30.68
N LEU A 325 -22.97 -5.13 -29.57
CA LEU A 325 -21.74 -4.33 -29.60
C LEU A 325 -20.56 -5.06 -30.26
N VAL A 326 -20.37 -6.35 -29.95
CA VAL A 326 -19.34 -7.17 -30.61
C VAL A 326 -19.61 -7.28 -32.11
N SER A 327 -20.86 -7.50 -32.49
CA SER A 327 -21.27 -7.57 -33.93
C SER A 327 -21.02 -6.26 -34.62
N GLN A 328 -21.43 -5.13 -34.06
CA GLN A 328 -21.20 -3.79 -34.59
C GLN A 328 -19.71 -3.52 -34.78
N ARG A 329 -18.89 -3.86 -33.79
CA ARG A 329 -17.42 -3.69 -33.89
C ARG A 329 -16.84 -4.49 -35.07
N ASN A 330 -17.25 -5.74 -35.21
CA ASN A 330 -16.78 -6.57 -36.33
C ASN A 330 -17.22 -6.01 -37.70
N ILE A 331 -18.47 -5.58 -37.83
CA ILE A 331 -18.98 -4.93 -39.06
C ILE A 331 -18.19 -3.66 -39.37
N ASN A 332 -17.89 -2.83 -38.34
CA ASN A 332 -17.08 -1.62 -38.53
C ASN A 332 -15.64 -1.94 -38.97
N HIS A 333 -15.13 -3.14 -38.66
CA HIS A 333 -13.86 -3.67 -39.16
C HIS A 333 -13.99 -4.39 -40.49
N ARG A 334 -15.16 -4.25 -41.20
CA ARG A 334 -15.44 -4.85 -42.52
C ARG A 334 -15.40 -6.37 -42.50
N ILE A 335 -15.82 -7.01 -41.44
CA ILE A 335 -16.03 -8.45 -41.40
C ILE A 335 -17.40 -8.74 -41.98
N ASP A 336 -17.44 -9.36 -43.14
CA ASP A 336 -18.67 -9.57 -43.92
C ASP A 336 -19.65 -10.55 -43.25
N ARG A 337 -19.16 -11.46 -42.41
CA ARG A 337 -19.98 -12.48 -41.77
C ARG A 337 -19.65 -12.62 -40.32
N VAL A 338 -20.57 -12.18 -39.45
CA VAL A 338 -20.46 -12.29 -38.00
C VAL A 338 -21.38 -13.44 -37.54
N ARG A 339 -20.80 -14.49 -36.98
CA ARG A 339 -21.49 -15.59 -36.30
C ARG A 339 -20.85 -15.79 -34.94
N ILE A 340 -21.48 -15.26 -33.91
CA ILE A 340 -20.95 -15.29 -32.56
C ILE A 340 -21.98 -15.86 -31.60
N PHE A 341 -21.50 -16.41 -30.52
CA PHE A 341 -22.32 -16.82 -29.36
C PHE A 341 -21.56 -16.58 -28.07
N GLU A 342 -22.29 -16.48 -26.98
CA GLU A 342 -21.74 -16.41 -25.64
C GLU A 342 -22.57 -17.28 -24.71
N SER A 343 -21.89 -17.97 -23.78
CA SER A 343 -22.51 -18.70 -22.67
C SER A 343 -21.94 -18.18 -21.38
N SER A 344 -22.68 -17.34 -20.70
CA SER A 344 -22.23 -16.62 -19.51
C SER A 344 -23.41 -16.30 -18.59
N LEU A 345 -23.08 -15.84 -17.39
CA LEU A 345 -24.06 -15.43 -16.39
C LEU A 345 -24.71 -14.08 -16.73
N CYS A 346 -25.99 -13.97 -16.45
CA CYS A 346 -26.78 -12.75 -16.40
C CYS A 346 -27.28 -12.56 -14.97
N PHE A 347 -27.62 -11.35 -14.59
CA PHE A 347 -27.87 -11.00 -13.19
C PHE A 347 -29.17 -10.23 -13.06
N GLU A 348 -30.04 -10.71 -12.19
CA GLU A 348 -31.31 -10.06 -11.88
C GLU A 348 -31.46 -9.88 -10.38
N ARG A 349 -32.24 -8.90 -9.98
CA ARG A 349 -32.68 -8.75 -8.60
C ARG A 349 -34.05 -9.39 -8.44
N SER A 350 -34.16 -10.38 -7.59
CA SER A 350 -35.43 -11.01 -7.28
C SER A 350 -36.40 -10.02 -6.60
N GLN A 351 -37.67 -10.36 -6.54
CA GLN A 351 -38.66 -9.57 -5.78
C GLN A 351 -38.36 -9.50 -4.27
N SER A 352 -37.59 -10.47 -3.75
CA SER A 352 -37.07 -10.46 -2.37
C SER A 352 -35.84 -9.59 -2.18
N GLY A 353 -35.27 -9.02 -3.26
CA GLY A 353 -34.06 -8.19 -3.24
C GLY A 353 -32.74 -8.95 -3.34
N GLU A 354 -32.76 -10.27 -3.44
CA GLU A 354 -31.58 -11.10 -3.66
C GLU A 354 -31.08 -11.00 -5.10
N ILE A 355 -29.80 -11.12 -5.30
CA ILE A 355 -29.16 -11.21 -6.61
C ILE A 355 -29.20 -12.67 -7.07
N ILE A 356 -29.79 -12.90 -8.22
CA ILE A 356 -29.90 -14.20 -8.85
C ILE A 356 -29.03 -14.26 -10.10
#